data_2c91caa6977e920e73058c0e081e0427
#
_entry.id   2c91caa6977e920e73058c0e081e0427
#
_cell.length_a   1.000
_cell.length_b   1.000
_cell.length_c   1.000
_cell.angle_alpha   90.00
_cell.angle_beta   90.00
_cell.angle_gamma   90.00
#
_symmetry.space_group_name_H-M   'P 1'
#
loop_
_entity.id
_entity.type
_entity.pdbx_description
1 polymer ?
#
loop_
_entity_poly.entity_id
_entity_poly.type
_entity_poly.pdbx_seq_one_letter_code
_entity_poly.pdbx_strand_id
1 'polypeptide(L)'
;LKNTPASRRIMTNIYNFADLTEMGLEPCAYSMTFNVTGNRLNGILNQRSQDTLTANNWNVVQYSALLMMFAQVSGLEPGELVHVISDMHIYDRHIDMVKTMLDREPLPAPKVRLNPEVGLLKDGVPQ
;
A
#
# COMPACT_ATOMS: atom_id res chain seq x y z
N LEU A 1 0.16 -16.73 -3.93
CA LEU A 1 0.82 -16.83 -2.62
C LEU A 1 0.66 -18.22 -2.01
N LYS A 2 -0.56 -18.71 -1.77
CA LYS A 2 -0.80 -20.02 -1.12
C LYS A 2 -0.11 -21.20 -1.83
N ASN A 3 -0.26 -21.28 -3.14
CA ASN A 3 0.18 -22.45 -3.91
C ASN A 3 1.64 -22.37 -4.39
N THR A 4 2.15 -21.17 -4.61
CA THR A 4 3.50 -20.93 -5.14
C THR A 4 4.14 -19.71 -4.48
N PRO A 5 4.47 -19.78 -3.17
CA PRO A 5 4.99 -18.61 -2.43
C PRO A 5 6.35 -18.13 -2.95
N ALA A 6 7.14 -19.01 -3.57
CA ALA A 6 8.42 -18.66 -4.19
C ALA A 6 8.29 -18.06 -5.61
N SER A 7 7.07 -17.83 -6.09
CA SER A 7 6.86 -17.24 -7.42
C SER A 7 7.37 -15.78 -7.45
N ARG A 8 8.08 -15.44 -8.51
CA ARG A 8 8.55 -14.07 -8.80
C ARG A 8 7.57 -13.28 -9.68
N ARG A 9 6.35 -13.81 -9.86
CA ARG A 9 5.29 -13.24 -10.72
C ARG A 9 4.08 -12.77 -9.91
N ILE A 10 4.25 -12.62 -8.59
CA ILE A 10 3.17 -12.17 -7.71
C ILE A 10 3.18 -10.64 -7.70
N MET A 11 2.26 -10.05 -8.44
CA MET A 11 2.13 -8.59 -8.52
C MET A 11 0.68 -8.18 -8.75
N THR A 12 0.39 -6.94 -8.39
CA THR A 12 -0.84 -6.22 -8.75
C THR A 12 -0.49 -4.99 -9.56
N ASN A 13 -1.36 -4.61 -10.48
CA ASN A 13 -1.25 -3.38 -11.25
C ASN A 13 -2.66 -2.81 -11.42
N ILE A 14 -2.81 -1.51 -11.21
CA ILE A 14 -4.11 -0.84 -11.32
C ILE A 14 -4.24 0.04 -12.58
N TYR A 15 -3.20 0.11 -13.42
CA TYR A 15 -3.32 0.74 -14.72
C TYR A 15 -4.15 -0.15 -15.66
N ASN A 16 -5.32 0.36 -16.07
CA ASN A 16 -6.04 -0.14 -17.22
C ASN A 16 -5.88 0.87 -18.34
N PHE A 17 -5.06 0.53 -19.34
CA PHE A 17 -4.73 1.47 -20.42
C PHE A 17 -5.93 1.89 -21.25
N ALA A 18 -6.97 1.06 -21.33
CA ALA A 18 -8.21 1.40 -22.03
C ALA A 18 -8.99 2.53 -21.35
N ASP A 19 -8.87 2.64 -20.02
CA ASP A 19 -9.67 3.58 -19.24
C ASP A 19 -8.90 4.87 -18.91
N LEU A 20 -7.60 4.97 -19.22
CA LEU A 20 -6.77 6.12 -18.84
C LEU A 20 -7.32 7.45 -19.39
N THR A 21 -7.88 7.44 -20.59
CA THR A 21 -8.44 8.65 -21.23
C THR A 21 -9.73 9.14 -20.57
N GLU A 22 -10.39 8.31 -19.79
CA GLU A 22 -11.62 8.62 -19.05
C GLU A 22 -11.36 9.03 -17.60
N MET A 23 -10.13 8.84 -17.13
CA MET A 23 -9.74 9.19 -15.76
C MET A 23 -9.47 10.68 -15.64
N GLY A 24 -9.98 11.33 -14.60
CA GLY A 24 -9.64 12.71 -14.26
C GLY A 24 -8.20 12.84 -13.73
N LEU A 25 -7.64 11.75 -13.22
CA LEU A 25 -6.25 11.64 -12.75
C LEU A 25 -5.83 10.18 -12.78
N GLU A 26 -4.72 9.89 -13.45
CA GLU A 26 -4.15 8.54 -13.48
C GLU A 26 -3.60 8.16 -12.10
N PRO A 27 -3.65 6.86 -11.73
CA PRO A 27 -3.17 6.38 -10.44
C PRO A 27 -1.73 6.79 -10.14
N CYS A 28 -1.48 7.37 -8.96
CA CYS A 28 -0.13 7.70 -8.51
C CYS A 28 0.63 6.45 -8.06
N ALA A 29 0.08 5.69 -7.12
CA ALA A 29 0.55 4.36 -6.76
C ALA A 29 -0.05 3.37 -7.76
N TYR A 30 0.76 2.68 -8.55
CA TYR A 30 0.25 1.94 -9.70
C TYR A 30 0.53 0.44 -9.69
N SER A 31 1.56 -0.02 -9.01
CA SER A 31 1.86 -1.45 -8.94
C SER A 31 2.48 -1.84 -7.61
N MET A 32 2.23 -3.08 -7.21
CA MET A 32 2.86 -3.68 -6.05
C MET A 32 3.31 -5.09 -6.39
N THR A 33 4.58 -5.41 -6.14
CA THR A 33 5.13 -6.75 -6.26
C THR A 33 5.33 -7.35 -4.88
N PHE A 34 5.19 -8.67 -4.79
CA PHE A 34 5.30 -9.39 -3.53
C PHE A 34 6.35 -10.48 -3.60
N ASN A 35 7.02 -10.71 -2.48
CA ASN A 35 7.90 -11.85 -2.28
C ASN A 35 7.74 -12.41 -0.86
N VAL A 36 8.10 -13.68 -0.70
CA VAL A 36 8.08 -14.35 0.61
C VAL A 36 9.50 -14.68 1.02
N THR A 37 9.88 -14.28 2.25
CA THR A 37 11.15 -14.63 2.89
C THR A 37 10.86 -15.32 4.21
N GLY A 38 11.23 -16.60 4.32
CA GLY A 38 10.80 -17.44 5.44
C GLY A 38 9.27 -17.56 5.44
N ASN A 39 8.61 -17.11 6.51
CA ASN A 39 7.15 -17.04 6.63
C ASN A 39 6.58 -15.61 6.47
N ARG A 40 7.40 -14.63 6.03
CA ARG A 40 7.00 -13.22 5.93
C ARG A 40 6.75 -12.81 4.50
N LEU A 41 5.60 -12.14 4.29
CA LEU A 41 5.23 -11.52 3.02
C LEU A 41 5.75 -10.08 2.98
N ASN A 42 6.63 -9.79 2.02
CA ASN A 42 7.12 -8.43 1.75
C ASN A 42 6.46 -7.88 0.49
N GLY A 43 6.40 -6.56 0.39
CA GLY A 43 5.86 -5.86 -0.78
C GLY A 43 6.73 -4.69 -1.21
N ILE A 44 6.81 -4.47 -2.51
CA ILE A 44 7.43 -3.29 -3.11
C ILE A 44 6.33 -2.52 -3.83
N LEU A 45 5.99 -1.34 -3.33
CA LEU A 45 5.04 -0.42 -3.95
C LEU A 45 5.77 0.53 -4.87
N ASN A 46 5.32 0.63 -6.13
CA ASN A 46 5.82 1.62 -7.08
C ASN A 46 4.81 2.75 -7.24
N GLN A 47 5.29 3.98 -7.07
CA GLN A 47 4.50 5.20 -7.17
C GLN A 47 5.21 6.24 -8.03
N ARG A 48 4.49 6.82 -9.01
CA ARG A 48 5.07 7.81 -9.93
C ARG A 48 5.12 9.22 -9.35
N SER A 49 4.21 9.56 -8.44
CA SER A 49 4.05 10.92 -7.91
C SER A 49 3.47 10.88 -6.50
N GLN A 50 3.97 11.70 -5.60
CA GLN A 50 3.59 11.70 -4.19
C GLN A 50 3.51 13.12 -3.63
N ASP A 51 2.30 13.60 -3.34
CA ASP A 51 2.11 14.76 -2.46
C ASP A 51 2.41 14.34 -1.01
N THR A 52 3.52 14.82 -0.50
CA THR A 52 4.05 14.38 0.80
C THR A 52 3.11 14.69 1.95
N LEU A 53 2.50 15.87 1.96
CA LEU A 53 1.65 16.30 3.07
C LEU A 53 0.27 15.65 3.03
N THR A 54 -0.38 15.64 1.87
CA THR A 54 -1.79 15.29 1.79
C THR A 54 -2.05 13.83 1.45
N ALA A 55 -1.13 13.16 0.73
CA ALA A 55 -1.39 11.82 0.20
C ALA A 55 -0.47 10.72 0.72
N ASN A 56 0.75 11.04 1.19
CA ASN A 56 1.72 10.02 1.58
C ASN A 56 1.17 9.06 2.66
N ASN A 57 0.60 9.59 3.72
CA ASN A 57 0.07 8.79 4.82
C ASN A 57 -1.07 7.87 4.36
N TRP A 58 -1.93 8.33 3.46
CA TRP A 58 -3.01 7.53 2.88
C TRP A 58 -2.48 6.36 2.07
N ASN A 59 -1.51 6.62 1.20
CA ASN A 59 -0.92 5.55 0.37
C ASN A 59 -0.19 4.52 1.23
N VAL A 60 0.61 4.94 2.21
CA VAL A 60 1.32 4.03 3.11
C VAL A 60 0.35 3.15 3.90
N VAL A 61 -0.70 3.74 4.49
CA VAL A 61 -1.72 3.00 5.25
C VAL A 61 -2.47 2.02 4.34
N GLN A 62 -2.90 2.47 3.16
CA GLN A 62 -3.64 1.64 2.20
C GLN A 62 -2.86 0.40 1.80
N TYR A 63 -1.61 0.56 1.40
CA TYR A 63 -0.80 -0.56 0.92
C TYR A 63 -0.22 -1.42 2.03
N SER A 64 -0.01 -0.85 3.23
CA SER A 64 0.28 -1.64 4.43
C SER A 64 -0.89 -2.55 4.81
N ALA A 65 -2.11 -2.02 4.79
CA ALA A 65 -3.32 -2.81 5.03
C ALA A 65 -3.48 -3.91 3.98
N LEU A 66 -3.24 -3.62 2.69
CA LEU A 66 -3.29 -4.60 1.62
C LEU A 66 -2.27 -5.73 1.84
N LEU A 67 -1.03 -5.39 2.21
CA LEU A 67 0.01 -6.37 2.55
C LEU A 67 -0.41 -7.26 3.72
N MET A 68 -0.96 -6.67 4.79
CA MET A 68 -1.47 -7.42 5.94
C MET A 68 -2.61 -8.37 5.56
N MET A 69 -3.56 -7.91 4.74
CA MET A 69 -4.67 -8.74 4.26
C MET A 69 -4.14 -9.93 3.44
N PHE A 70 -3.23 -9.70 2.51
CA PHE A 70 -2.64 -10.80 1.72
C PHE A 70 -1.82 -11.77 2.58
N ALA A 71 -1.07 -11.28 3.56
CA ALA A 71 -0.36 -12.13 4.51
C ALA A 71 -1.34 -13.02 5.28
N GLN A 72 -2.37 -12.43 5.88
CA GLN A 72 -3.38 -13.16 6.67
C GLN A 72 -4.07 -14.26 5.85
N VAL A 73 -4.56 -13.94 4.64
CA VAL A 73 -5.27 -14.93 3.81
C VAL A 73 -4.35 -16.03 3.27
N SER A 74 -3.05 -15.77 3.23
CA SER A 74 -2.06 -16.73 2.75
C SER A 74 -1.43 -17.56 3.88
N GLY A 75 -1.76 -17.27 5.15
CA GLY A 75 -1.16 -17.91 6.31
C GLY A 75 0.29 -17.47 6.55
N LEU A 76 0.65 -16.25 6.10
CA LEU A 76 1.96 -15.65 6.26
C LEU A 76 1.90 -14.51 7.28
N GLU A 77 3.04 -14.12 7.81
CA GLU A 77 3.18 -12.91 8.61
C GLU A 77 3.44 -11.69 7.72
N PRO A 78 2.93 -10.50 8.06
CA PRO A 78 3.32 -9.27 7.38
C PRO A 78 4.82 -9.02 7.53
N GLY A 79 5.48 -8.71 6.43
CA GLY A 79 6.88 -8.34 6.37
C GLY A 79 7.07 -6.84 6.16
N GLU A 80 7.99 -6.49 5.28
CA GLU A 80 8.33 -5.11 4.96
C GLU A 80 7.51 -4.59 3.78
N LEU A 81 7.12 -3.33 3.84
CA LEU A 81 6.63 -2.55 2.70
C LEU A 81 7.73 -1.57 2.27
N VAL A 82 8.32 -1.82 1.11
CA VAL A 82 9.24 -0.88 0.47
C VAL A 82 8.44 0.02 -0.46
N HIS A 83 8.50 1.33 -0.25
CA HIS A 83 7.78 2.32 -1.05
C HIS A 83 8.76 3.06 -1.97
N VAL A 84 8.69 2.79 -3.26
CA VAL A 84 9.52 3.41 -4.30
C VAL A 84 8.73 4.54 -4.92
N ILE A 85 9.22 5.76 -4.79
CA ILE A 85 8.56 6.99 -5.25
C ILE A 85 9.47 7.68 -6.26
N SER A 86 8.96 7.93 -7.48
CA SER A 86 9.73 8.61 -8.53
C SER A 86 9.81 10.12 -8.31
N ASP A 87 8.69 10.74 -7.92
CA ASP A 87 8.60 12.17 -7.66
C ASP A 87 7.87 12.41 -6.33
N MET A 88 8.65 12.72 -5.28
CA MET A 88 8.14 13.10 -3.97
C MET A 88 8.25 14.63 -3.82
N HIS A 89 7.11 15.30 -3.63
CA HIS A 89 7.06 16.76 -3.62
C HIS A 89 6.20 17.34 -2.48
N ILE A 90 6.42 18.60 -2.21
CA ILE A 90 5.63 19.45 -1.31
C ILE A 90 5.22 20.67 -2.12
N TYR A 91 3.92 20.94 -2.20
CA TYR A 91 3.42 22.15 -2.85
C TYR A 91 3.76 23.40 -2.04
N ASP A 92 4.07 24.51 -2.71
CA ASP A 92 4.43 25.77 -2.05
C ASP A 92 3.41 26.22 -1.01
N ARG A 93 2.12 26.06 -1.31
CA ARG A 93 1.00 26.37 -0.37
C ARG A 93 1.02 25.52 0.90
N HIS A 94 1.76 24.42 0.93
CA HIS A 94 1.81 23.49 2.08
C HIS A 94 3.05 23.69 2.96
N ILE A 95 4.01 24.54 2.57
CA ILE A 95 5.29 24.71 3.28
C ILE A 95 5.09 25.07 4.75
N ASP A 96 4.23 26.04 5.05
CA ASP A 96 4.01 26.47 6.45
C ASP A 96 3.28 25.40 7.28
N MET A 97 2.40 24.63 6.65
CA MET A 97 1.77 23.47 7.31
C MET A 97 2.78 22.37 7.63
N VAL A 98 3.71 22.11 6.71
CA VAL A 98 4.80 21.13 6.93
C VAL A 98 5.71 21.59 8.06
N LYS A 99 6.10 22.86 8.11
CA LYS A 99 6.89 23.41 9.23
C LYS A 99 6.17 23.20 10.56
N THR A 100 4.87 23.56 10.63
CA THR A 100 4.05 23.35 11.82
C THR A 100 3.97 21.87 12.22
N MET A 101 3.91 20.97 11.25
CA MET A 101 3.87 19.52 11.50
C MET A 101 5.21 19.02 12.07
N LEU A 102 6.34 19.51 11.54
CA LEU A 102 7.68 19.14 11.99
C LEU A 102 7.99 19.62 13.42
N ASP A 103 7.35 20.70 13.87
CA ASP A 103 7.49 21.24 15.22
C ASP A 103 6.69 20.43 16.27
N ARG A 104 5.87 19.47 15.85
CA ARG A 104 5.05 18.65 16.77
C ARG A 104 5.79 17.42 17.23
N GLU A 105 5.59 17.05 18.49
CA GLU A 105 6.05 15.77 19.00
C GLU A 105 5.32 14.62 18.29
N PRO A 106 6.06 13.59 17.83
CA PRO A 106 5.45 12.43 17.20
C PRO A 106 4.54 11.67 18.16
N LEU A 107 3.35 11.33 17.71
CA LEU A 107 2.47 10.43 18.45
C LEU A 107 2.94 8.97 18.33
N PRO A 108 2.58 8.08 19.29
CA PRO A 108 2.83 6.65 19.16
C PRO A 108 2.24 6.11 17.85
N ALA A 109 2.96 5.21 17.20
CA ALA A 109 2.49 4.58 15.97
C ALA A 109 1.14 3.85 16.20
N PRO A 110 0.16 4.01 15.30
CA PRO A 110 -1.12 3.33 15.43
C PRO A 110 -0.95 1.82 15.29
N LYS A 111 -1.77 1.06 16.01
CA LYS A 111 -1.83 -0.40 15.88
C LYS A 111 -3.03 -0.77 15.01
N VAL A 112 -2.79 -1.58 13.99
CA VAL A 112 -3.83 -2.10 13.10
C VAL A 112 -4.04 -3.58 13.40
N ARG A 113 -5.29 -3.99 13.53
CA ARG A 113 -5.69 -5.40 13.66
C ARG A 113 -6.73 -5.71 12.61
N LEU A 114 -6.46 -6.70 11.79
CA LEU A 114 -7.48 -7.28 10.91
C LEU A 114 -8.35 -8.23 11.72
N ASN A 115 -9.66 -8.18 11.50
CA ASN A 115 -10.56 -9.14 12.15
C ASN A 115 -10.45 -10.50 11.43
N PRO A 116 -9.96 -11.56 12.10
CA PRO A 116 -9.83 -12.89 11.48
C PRO A 116 -11.18 -13.58 11.23
N GLU A 117 -12.25 -13.11 11.89
CA GLU A 117 -13.60 -13.66 11.77
C GLU A 117 -14.39 -13.09 10.59
N VAL A 118 -13.97 -11.95 10.04
CA VAL A 118 -14.53 -11.47 8.77
C VAL A 118 -14.04 -12.42 7.70
N GLY A 119 -14.88 -13.40 7.42
CA GLY A 119 -14.59 -14.46 6.46
C GLY A 119 -14.22 -13.87 5.12
N LEU A 120 -13.08 -14.30 4.65
CA LEU A 120 -12.78 -14.25 3.24
C LEU A 120 -13.93 -14.90 2.50
N LEU A 121 -14.36 -14.23 1.45
CA LEU A 121 -15.37 -14.67 0.50
C LEU A 121 -15.56 -16.19 0.52
N LYS A 122 -16.61 -16.69 1.13
CA LYS A 122 -17.16 -17.98 0.78
C LYS A 122 -17.91 -17.75 -0.53
N ASP A 123 -17.48 -18.44 -1.57
CA ASP A 123 -18.10 -18.41 -2.89
C ASP A 123 -18.12 -17.04 -3.60
N GLY A 124 -17.12 -16.18 -3.31
CA GLY A 124 -16.97 -14.88 -3.98
C GLY A 124 -17.93 -13.77 -3.49
N VAL A 125 -18.69 -14.01 -2.44
CA VAL A 125 -19.63 -13.02 -1.86
C VAL A 125 -19.15 -12.62 -0.46
N PRO A 126 -19.06 -11.30 -0.15
CA PRO A 126 -18.83 -10.83 1.22
C PRO A 126 -19.97 -11.29 2.13
N GLN A 127 -19.64 -11.88 3.26
CA GLN A 127 -20.60 -12.21 4.33
C GLN A 127 -20.59 -11.12 5.39
#